data_4e6c1e6f7ef23d75b0bc3f829d9d320c
#
_entry.id   4e6c1e6f7ef23d75b0bc3f829d9d320c
#
_cell.length_a   1.000
_cell.length_b   1.000
_cell.length_c   1.000
_cell.angle_alpha   90.00
_cell.angle_beta   90.00
_cell.angle_gamma   90.00
#
_symmetry.space_group_name_H-M   'P 1'
#
loop_
_entity.id
_entity.type
_entity.pdbx_description
1 polymer ?
#
loop_
_entity_poly.entity_id
_entity_poly.type
_entity_poly.pdbx_seq_one_letter_code
_entity_poly.pdbx_strand_id
1 'polypeptide(L)'
;MKFLSVDDSATMRKIISLALKGAGHTVEEAGNGREALAALERCKVDCILLDINMPEMNGIEFLHARKAKPDIAGVPVFVLTTQDEEGLRQEALSLGAKGFIVKPFQKEALLAAISNGI
;
A
#
# COMPACT_ATOMS: atom_id res chain seq x y z
N MET A 1 -14.47 0.69 3.95
CA MET A 1 -13.70 0.17 2.80
C MET A 1 -12.79 -0.98 3.24
N LYS A 2 -12.36 -1.78 2.32
CA LYS A 2 -11.42 -2.87 2.59
C LYS A 2 -10.05 -2.50 2.04
N PHE A 3 -9.03 -2.58 2.90
CA PHE A 3 -7.65 -2.23 2.55
C PHE A 3 -6.75 -3.46 2.52
N LEU A 4 -5.73 -3.42 1.69
CA LEU A 4 -4.63 -4.37 1.74
C LEU A 4 -3.40 -3.62 2.22
N SER A 5 -2.84 -4.04 3.35
CA SER A 5 -1.62 -3.45 3.91
C SER A 5 -0.45 -4.35 3.56
N VAL A 6 0.49 -3.84 2.78
CA VAL A 6 1.64 -4.59 2.30
C VAL A 6 2.91 -3.98 2.89
N ASP A 7 3.53 -4.71 3.82
CA ASP A 7 4.73 -4.26 4.51
C ASP A 7 5.42 -5.48 5.10
N ASP A 8 6.74 -5.54 5.03
CA ASP A 8 7.48 -6.66 5.60
C ASP A 8 7.59 -6.58 7.12
N SER A 9 7.26 -5.42 7.70
CA SER A 9 7.26 -5.23 9.16
C SER A 9 5.88 -5.58 9.73
N ALA A 10 5.82 -6.63 10.54
CA ALA A 10 4.58 -7.01 11.22
C ALA A 10 4.12 -5.91 12.18
N THR A 11 5.06 -5.21 12.81
CA THR A 11 4.74 -4.09 13.69
C THR A 11 4.06 -2.95 12.92
N MET A 12 4.59 -2.60 11.76
CA MET A 12 4.02 -1.54 10.92
C MET A 12 2.64 -1.94 10.43
N ARG A 13 2.47 -3.19 9.98
CA ARG A 13 1.15 -3.68 9.56
C ARG A 13 0.13 -3.57 10.69
N LYS A 14 0.54 -3.88 11.91
CA LYS A 14 -0.35 -3.77 13.07
C LYS A 14 -0.76 -2.33 13.35
N ILE A 15 0.18 -1.40 13.27
CA ILE A 15 -0.08 0.03 13.47
C ILE A 15 -1.10 0.52 12.44
N ILE A 16 -0.88 0.20 11.18
CA ILE A 16 -1.77 0.58 10.08
C ILE A 16 -3.15 -0.05 10.28
N SER A 17 -3.17 -1.34 10.61
CA SER A 17 -4.41 -2.09 10.80
C SER A 17 -5.26 -1.48 11.92
N LEU A 18 -4.64 -1.14 13.04
CA LEU A 18 -5.36 -0.53 14.16
C LEU A 18 -5.94 0.83 13.78
N ALA A 19 -5.17 1.64 13.05
CA ALA A 19 -5.65 2.94 12.60
C ALA A 19 -6.85 2.82 11.67
N LEU A 20 -6.78 1.92 10.71
CA LEU A 20 -7.85 1.73 9.73
C LEU A 20 -9.10 1.11 10.35
N LYS A 21 -8.93 0.11 11.21
CA LYS A 21 -10.05 -0.53 11.90
C LYS A 21 -10.74 0.46 12.83
N GLY A 22 -9.96 1.32 13.49
CA GLY A 22 -10.52 2.38 14.33
C GLY A 22 -11.37 3.38 13.56
N ALA A 23 -11.13 3.51 12.25
CA ALA A 23 -11.91 4.38 11.38
C ALA A 23 -13.05 3.65 10.67
N GLY A 24 -13.30 2.37 11.01
CA GLY A 24 -14.41 1.62 10.46
C GLY A 24 -14.10 0.80 9.23
N HIS A 25 -12.83 0.64 8.88
CA HIS A 25 -12.41 -0.13 7.70
C HIS A 25 -12.01 -1.55 8.08
N THR A 26 -11.96 -2.44 7.08
CA THR A 26 -11.41 -3.78 7.23
C THR A 26 -10.05 -3.83 6.55
N VAL A 27 -9.17 -4.72 7.02
CA VAL A 27 -7.79 -4.79 6.56
C VAL A 27 -7.36 -6.22 6.33
N GLU A 28 -6.79 -6.48 5.15
CA GLU A 28 -6.03 -7.67 4.85
C GLU A 28 -4.55 -7.31 4.90
N GLU A 29 -3.69 -8.26 5.23
CA GLU A 29 -2.26 -8.01 5.37
C GLU A 29 -1.43 -8.92 4.48
N ALA A 30 -0.31 -8.39 3.98
CA ALA A 30 0.65 -9.15 3.21
C ALA A 30 2.06 -8.70 3.59
N GLY A 31 3.00 -9.62 3.67
CA GLY A 31 4.36 -9.34 4.10
C GLY A 31 5.32 -8.96 2.97
N ASN A 32 4.91 -9.13 1.73
CA ASN A 32 5.70 -8.74 0.56
C ASN A 32 4.79 -8.66 -0.67
N GLY A 33 5.36 -8.28 -1.80
CA GLY A 33 4.58 -8.11 -3.03
C GLY A 33 3.97 -9.41 -3.55
N ARG A 34 4.66 -10.52 -3.35
CA ARG A 34 4.16 -11.82 -3.79
C ARG A 34 2.93 -12.24 -3.00
N GLU A 35 2.98 -12.07 -1.68
CA GLU A 35 1.82 -12.33 -0.83
C GLU A 35 0.66 -11.40 -1.15
N ALA A 36 0.99 -10.14 -1.50
CA ALA A 36 -0.01 -9.17 -1.89
C ALA A 36 -0.78 -9.61 -3.13
N LEU A 37 -0.06 -10.09 -4.15
CA LEU A 37 -0.71 -10.60 -5.36
C LEU A 37 -1.61 -11.79 -5.05
N ALA A 38 -1.15 -12.70 -4.19
CA ALA A 38 -1.95 -13.84 -3.78
C ALA A 38 -3.21 -13.40 -3.01
N ALA A 39 -3.09 -12.41 -2.14
CA ALA A 39 -4.24 -11.89 -1.40
C ALA A 39 -5.27 -11.29 -2.35
N LEU A 40 -4.83 -10.58 -3.38
CA LEU A 40 -5.72 -9.95 -4.35
C LEU A 40 -6.45 -10.96 -5.24
N GLU A 41 -5.92 -12.17 -5.35
CA GLU A 41 -6.62 -13.26 -6.04
C GLU A 41 -7.76 -13.82 -5.20
N ARG A 42 -7.64 -13.74 -3.85
CA ARG A 42 -8.63 -14.29 -2.92
C ARG A 42 -9.74 -13.33 -2.58
N CYS A 43 -9.45 -12.03 -2.59
CA CYS A 43 -10.43 -11.05 -2.15
C CYS A 43 -10.25 -9.73 -2.90
N LYS A 44 -11.34 -9.00 -3.02
CA LYS A 44 -11.31 -7.65 -3.61
C LYS A 44 -11.03 -6.65 -2.51
N VAL A 45 -10.18 -5.67 -2.81
CA VAL A 45 -9.91 -4.56 -1.89
C VAL A 45 -10.19 -3.24 -2.58
N ASP A 46 -10.46 -2.23 -1.78
CA ASP A 46 -10.79 -0.90 -2.29
C ASP A 46 -9.55 -0.02 -2.42
N CYS A 47 -8.48 -0.36 -1.70
CA CYS A 47 -7.26 0.44 -1.68
C CYS A 47 -6.10 -0.39 -1.16
N ILE A 48 -4.91 -0.12 -1.66
CA ILE A 48 -3.68 -0.79 -1.24
C ILE A 48 -2.75 0.23 -0.59
N LEU A 49 -2.24 -0.11 0.59
CA LEU A 49 -1.17 0.63 1.25
C LEU A 49 0.10 -0.19 1.09
N LEU A 50 1.08 0.33 0.38
CA LEU A 50 2.21 -0.44 -0.10
C LEU A 50 3.53 0.15 0.39
N ASP A 51 4.28 -0.62 1.17
CA ASP A 51 5.65 -0.26 1.51
C ASP A 51 6.51 -0.47 0.26
N ILE A 52 7.34 0.52 -0.05
CA ILE A 52 8.15 0.48 -1.26
C ILE A 52 9.40 -0.38 -1.09
N ASN A 53 9.90 -0.50 0.13
CA ASN A 53 11.17 -1.17 0.41
C ASN A 53 10.94 -2.49 1.16
N MET A 54 10.79 -3.57 0.41
CA MET A 54 10.50 -4.90 0.94
C MET A 54 11.43 -5.95 0.33
N PRO A 55 11.69 -7.07 1.04
CA PRO A 55 12.44 -8.19 0.46
C PRO A 55 11.59 -8.93 -0.57
N GLU A 56 12.23 -9.79 -1.34
CA GLU A 56 11.65 -10.59 -2.42
C GLU A 56 11.05 -9.71 -3.51
N MET A 57 9.73 -9.46 -3.49
CA MET A 57 9.12 -8.53 -4.44
C MET A 57 8.87 -7.21 -3.73
N ASN A 58 9.65 -6.17 -4.06
CA ASN A 58 9.50 -4.85 -3.46
C ASN A 58 8.30 -4.09 -4.05
N GLY A 59 8.05 -2.88 -3.53
CA GLY A 59 6.89 -2.11 -3.95
C GLY A 59 6.87 -1.75 -5.43
N ILE A 60 8.04 -1.44 -6.00
CA ILE A 60 8.13 -1.11 -7.43
C ILE A 60 7.82 -2.35 -8.28
N GLU A 61 8.38 -3.49 -7.92
CA GLU A 61 8.11 -4.75 -8.63
C GLU A 61 6.64 -5.13 -8.54
N PHE A 62 6.03 -4.91 -7.38
CA PHE A 62 4.60 -5.14 -7.21
C PHE A 62 3.77 -4.25 -8.13
N LEU A 63 4.14 -2.97 -8.23
CA LEU A 63 3.42 -2.03 -9.10
C LEU A 63 3.52 -2.44 -10.57
N HIS A 64 4.68 -2.92 -11.02
CA HIS A 64 4.82 -3.46 -12.37
C HIS A 64 3.91 -4.67 -12.58
N ALA A 65 3.91 -5.62 -11.65
CA ALA A 65 3.08 -6.82 -11.75
C ALA A 65 1.59 -6.47 -11.75
N ARG A 66 1.18 -5.53 -10.91
CA ARG A 66 -0.21 -5.07 -10.82
C ARG A 66 -0.67 -4.46 -12.14
N LYS A 67 0.17 -3.67 -12.78
CA LYS A 67 -0.16 -2.99 -14.03
C LYS A 67 -0.50 -3.97 -15.14
N ALA A 68 0.11 -5.15 -15.11
CA ALA A 68 -0.13 -6.19 -16.10
C ALA A 68 -1.40 -7.02 -15.82
N LYS A 69 -2.07 -6.79 -14.69
CA LYS A 69 -3.26 -7.55 -14.28
C LYS A 69 -4.50 -6.64 -14.31
N PRO A 70 -5.36 -6.77 -15.34
CA PRO A 70 -6.51 -5.86 -15.50
C PRO A 70 -7.44 -5.81 -14.29
N ASP A 71 -7.59 -6.91 -13.57
CA ASP A 71 -8.49 -7.00 -12.43
C ASP A 71 -8.10 -6.08 -11.28
N ILE A 72 -6.82 -5.79 -11.14
CA ILE A 72 -6.31 -5.01 -10.01
C ILE A 72 -5.57 -3.75 -10.43
N ALA A 73 -5.39 -3.52 -11.73
CA ALA A 73 -4.65 -2.37 -12.23
C ALA A 73 -5.30 -1.03 -11.86
N GLY A 74 -6.61 -1.04 -11.65
CA GLY A 74 -7.35 0.18 -11.30
C GLY A 74 -7.50 0.43 -9.80
N VAL A 75 -7.04 -0.49 -8.94
CA VAL A 75 -7.15 -0.31 -7.49
C VAL A 75 -6.19 0.80 -7.02
N PRO A 76 -6.69 1.82 -6.30
CA PRO A 76 -5.81 2.89 -5.80
C PRO A 76 -4.70 2.36 -4.91
N VAL A 77 -3.48 2.85 -5.09
CA VAL A 77 -2.32 2.48 -4.29
C VAL A 77 -1.70 3.73 -3.68
N PHE A 78 -1.51 3.72 -2.36
CA PHE A 78 -0.74 4.73 -1.65
C PHE A 78 0.56 4.10 -1.19
N VAL A 79 1.68 4.74 -1.49
CA VAL A 79 3.00 4.18 -1.20
C VAL A 79 3.52 4.75 0.11
N LEU A 80 4.00 3.87 0.98
CA LEU A 80 4.65 4.24 2.23
C LEU A 80 6.15 4.32 1.96
N THR A 81 6.76 5.46 2.24
CA THR A 81 8.14 5.74 1.87
C THR A 81 8.82 6.62 2.88
N THR A 82 10.15 6.61 2.92
CA THR A 82 10.94 7.55 3.73
C THR A 82 11.30 8.78 2.89
N GLN A 83 11.81 9.82 3.54
CA GLN A 83 12.13 11.08 2.85
C GLN A 83 13.28 10.94 1.86
N ASP A 84 14.15 9.97 2.05
CA ASP A 84 15.31 9.76 1.20
C ASP A 84 15.07 8.82 0.03
N GLU A 85 13.80 8.46 -0.23
CA GLU A 85 13.45 7.55 -1.33
C GLU A 85 12.81 8.30 -2.51
N GLU A 86 13.30 9.50 -2.81
CA GLU A 86 12.72 10.35 -3.85
C GLU A 86 12.66 9.68 -5.22
N GLY A 87 13.75 9.01 -5.61
CA GLY A 87 13.78 8.33 -6.91
C GLY A 87 12.73 7.22 -7.01
N LEU A 88 12.54 6.49 -5.92
CA LEU A 88 11.52 5.43 -5.88
C LEU A 88 10.12 6.00 -5.90
N ARG A 89 9.91 7.17 -5.27
CA ARG A 89 8.61 7.83 -5.33
C ARG A 89 8.24 8.24 -6.75
N GLN A 90 9.19 8.81 -7.49
CA GLN A 90 8.96 9.20 -8.87
C GLN A 90 8.61 7.98 -9.74
N GLU A 91 9.32 6.88 -9.55
CA GLU A 91 9.07 5.65 -10.28
C GLU A 91 7.69 5.08 -9.96
N ALA A 92 7.33 5.07 -8.67
CA ALA A 92 6.01 4.60 -8.24
C ALA A 92 4.89 5.45 -8.83
N LEU A 93 5.08 6.76 -8.88
CA LEU A 93 4.10 7.66 -9.47
C LEU A 93 3.90 7.36 -10.95
N SER A 94 4.98 7.12 -11.68
CA SER A 94 4.91 6.78 -13.10
C SER A 94 4.21 5.44 -13.34
N LEU A 95 4.18 4.57 -12.33
CA LEU A 95 3.50 3.27 -12.38
C LEU A 95 2.06 3.33 -11.85
N GLY A 96 1.56 4.52 -11.56
CA GLY A 96 0.17 4.72 -11.21
C GLY A 96 -0.16 4.84 -9.74
N ALA A 97 0.82 5.04 -8.86
CA ALA A 97 0.54 5.29 -7.45
C ALA A 97 -0.26 6.59 -7.32
N LYS A 98 -1.27 6.57 -6.46
CA LYS A 98 -2.15 7.72 -6.23
C LYS A 98 -1.50 8.78 -5.36
N GLY A 99 -0.66 8.37 -4.42
CA GLY A 99 -0.01 9.29 -3.51
C GLY A 99 0.97 8.58 -2.63
N PHE A 100 1.56 9.35 -1.71
CA PHE A 100 2.60 8.87 -0.81
C PHE A 100 2.29 9.22 0.62
N ILE A 101 2.74 8.38 1.54
CA ILE A 101 2.68 8.65 2.97
C ILE A 101 4.10 8.48 3.48
N VAL A 102 4.69 9.56 4.02
CA VAL A 102 6.08 9.56 4.44
C VAL A 102 6.20 9.00 5.85
N LYS A 103 7.11 8.05 6.03
CA LYS A 103 7.42 7.47 7.33
C LYS A 103 8.42 8.35 8.09
N PRO A 104 8.33 8.46 9.39
CA PRO A 104 7.22 7.99 10.23
C PRO A 104 6.00 8.87 10.06
N PHE A 105 4.81 8.31 10.21
CA PHE A 105 3.56 9.05 10.05
C PHE A 105 2.70 8.89 11.29
N GLN A 106 1.78 9.84 11.49
CA GLN A 106 0.76 9.75 12.53
C GLN A 106 -0.52 9.22 11.91
N LYS A 107 -1.38 8.63 12.74
CA LYS A 107 -2.67 8.09 12.34
C LYS A 107 -3.48 9.09 11.52
N GLU A 108 -3.51 10.34 11.98
CA GLU A 108 -4.27 11.41 11.31
C GLU A 108 -3.77 11.68 9.90
N ALA A 109 -2.45 11.67 9.72
CA ALA A 109 -1.85 11.87 8.40
C ALA A 109 -2.19 10.74 7.45
N LEU A 110 -2.16 9.50 7.95
CA LEU A 110 -2.53 8.33 7.16
C LEU A 110 -3.98 8.41 6.70
N LEU A 111 -4.89 8.67 7.62
CA LEU A 111 -6.32 8.72 7.30
C LEU A 111 -6.67 9.89 6.39
N ALA A 112 -6.00 11.05 6.58
CA ALA A 112 -6.22 12.21 5.72
C ALA A 112 -5.75 11.95 4.29
N ALA A 113 -4.59 11.32 4.11
CA ALA A 113 -4.05 11.01 2.80
C ALA A 113 -5.00 10.09 2.03
N ILE A 114 -5.54 9.09 2.71
CA ILE A 114 -6.48 8.14 2.12
C ILE A 114 -7.77 8.85 1.72
N SER A 115 -8.35 9.64 2.63
CA SER A 115 -9.60 10.37 2.37
C SER A 115 -9.48 11.33 1.20
N ASN A 116 -8.37 12.03 1.10
CA ASN A 116 -8.16 13.03 0.05
C ASN A 116 -7.84 12.40 -1.29
N GLY A 117 -7.33 11.18 -1.31
CA GLY A 117 -6.91 10.50 -2.53
C GLY A 117 -7.97 9.57 -3.11
N ILE A 118 -9.01 9.32 -2.37
CA ILE A 118 -10.13 8.48 -2.81
C ILE A 118 -11.40 9.31 -2.84
#